data_72d8006f2f0ceb79945f43078475a008
#
_entry.id   72d8006f2f0ceb79945f43078475a008
#
_cell.length_a   1.000
_cell.length_b   1.000
_cell.length_c   1.000
_cell.angle_alpha   90.00
_cell.angle_beta   90.00
_cell.angle_gamma   90.00
#
_symmetry.space_group_name_H-M   'P 1'
#
loop_
_entity.id
_entity.type
_entity.pdbx_description
1 polymer ?
#
loop_
_entity_poly.entity_id
_entity_poly.type
_entity_poly.pdbx_seq_one_letter_code
_entity_poly.pdbx_strand_id
1 'polypeptide(L)' 'MADFIYGARDIETGKLVSDITNPRRKYWDKKGNAEKAIDHYNRTRGLKGYNRNKGDHGELELVTFELVEVKE' A
#
# COMPACT_ATOMS: atom_id res chain seq x y z
N MET A 1 16.01 -6.84 -17.69
CA MET A 1 15.30 -5.76 -17.00
C MET A 1 14.74 -6.28 -15.68
N ALA A 2 14.84 -5.47 -14.65
CA ALA A 2 14.27 -5.83 -13.37
C ALA A 2 12.78 -5.49 -13.36
N ASP A 3 12.00 -6.38 -12.79
CA ASP A 3 10.59 -6.12 -12.55
C ASP A 3 10.41 -5.62 -11.11
N PHE A 4 9.45 -4.74 -10.93
CA PHE A 4 9.19 -4.16 -9.64
C PHE A 4 7.74 -4.34 -9.25
N ILE A 5 7.50 -4.45 -7.95
CA ILE A 5 6.16 -4.34 -7.37
C ILE A 5 6.19 -3.23 -6.33
N TYR A 6 5.02 -2.75 -5.98
CA TYR A 6 4.86 -1.59 -5.11
C TYR A 6 3.93 -1.94 -3.97
N GLY A 7 4.22 -1.43 -2.80
CA GLY A 7 3.40 -1.67 -1.63
C GLY A 7 3.22 -0.41 -0.81
N ALA A 8 2.35 -0.49 0.19
CA ALA A 8 2.13 0.59 1.14
C ALA A 8 2.69 0.16 2.50
N ARG A 9 3.41 1.04 3.15
CA ARG A 9 3.98 0.79 4.46
C ARG A 9 3.53 1.87 5.42
N ASP A 10 3.11 1.46 6.61
CA ASP A 10 2.81 2.38 7.70
C ASP A 10 4.11 2.99 8.20
N ILE A 11 4.23 4.31 8.14
CA ILE A 11 5.44 5.01 8.53
C ILE A 11 5.72 4.82 10.02
N GLU A 12 4.70 4.77 10.84
CA GLU A 12 4.87 4.63 12.29
C GLU A 12 5.34 3.25 12.71
N THR A 13 4.76 2.19 12.12
CA THR A 13 5.08 0.82 12.52
C THR A 13 6.12 0.15 11.65
N GLY A 14 6.34 0.67 10.45
CA GLY A 14 7.26 0.06 9.48
C GLY A 14 6.71 -1.20 8.82
N LYS A 15 5.45 -1.53 9.03
CA LYS A 15 4.85 -2.75 8.49
C LYS A 15 4.09 -2.48 7.20
N LEU A 16 4.13 -3.44 6.28
CA LEU A 16 3.34 -3.38 5.07
C LEU A 16 1.86 -3.55 5.41
N VAL A 17 1.02 -2.80 4.72
CA VAL A 17 -0.43 -2.87 4.92
C VAL A 17 -1.11 -3.35 3.65
N SER A 18 -2.22 -4.04 3.79
CA SER A 18 -2.95 -4.64 2.67
C SER A 18 -4.44 -4.39 2.71
N ASP A 19 -4.91 -3.60 3.64
CA ASP A 19 -6.34 -3.44 3.89
C ASP A 19 -6.86 -2.04 3.54
N ILE A 20 -6.22 -1.39 2.58
CA ILE A 20 -6.58 -0.02 2.19
C ILE A 20 -7.35 0.07 0.88
N THR A 21 -7.51 -1.03 0.16
CA THR A 21 -8.24 -1.06 -1.10
C THR A 21 -9.27 -2.20 -1.12
N ASN A 22 -10.14 -2.17 -2.11
CA ASN A 22 -11.10 -3.22 -2.36
C ASN A 22 -10.93 -3.71 -3.82
N PRO A 23 -10.44 -4.96 -4.06
CA PRO A 23 -10.06 -5.95 -3.03
C PRO A 23 -8.82 -5.55 -2.25
N ARG A 24 -8.68 -6.06 -1.05
CA ARG A 24 -7.55 -5.74 -0.18
C ARG A 24 -6.27 -6.31 -0.76
N ARG A 25 -5.53 -5.45 -1.39
CA ARG A 25 -4.36 -5.80 -2.15
C ARG A 25 -3.11 -5.39 -1.38
N LYS A 26 -2.13 -6.29 -1.29
CA LYS A 26 -0.88 -6.02 -0.60
C LYS A 26 0.16 -5.38 -1.53
N TYR A 27 0.12 -5.75 -2.81
CA TYR A 27 1.07 -5.26 -3.79
C TYR A 27 0.36 -4.80 -5.06
N TRP A 28 0.97 -3.86 -5.73
CA TRP A 28 0.52 -3.37 -7.04
C TRP A 28 1.66 -3.57 -8.03
N ASP A 29 1.32 -3.94 -9.24
CA ASP A 29 2.28 -4.09 -10.34
C ASP A 29 2.55 -2.76 -11.05
N LYS A 30 1.72 -1.76 -10.84
CA LYS A 30 1.88 -0.45 -11.44
C LYS A 30 2.02 0.62 -10.36
N LYS A 31 3.10 1.41 -10.48
CA LYS A 31 3.39 2.45 -9.51
C LYS A 31 2.26 3.46 -9.36
N GLY A 32 1.67 3.87 -10.48
CA GLY A 32 0.58 4.84 -10.44
C GLY A 32 -0.63 4.37 -9.66
N ASN A 33 -0.96 3.08 -9.76
CA ASN A 33 -2.08 2.52 -9.01
C ASN A 33 -1.79 2.50 -7.50
N ALA A 34 -0.56 2.15 -7.14
CA ALA A 34 -0.14 2.16 -5.74
C ALA A 34 -0.16 3.58 -5.17
N GLU A 35 0.38 4.54 -5.92
CA GLU A 35 0.39 5.94 -5.49
C GLU A 35 -1.02 6.48 -5.26
N LYS A 36 -1.95 6.17 -6.17
CA LYS A 36 -3.34 6.61 -6.04
C LYS A 36 -4.00 6.02 -4.79
N ALA A 37 -3.77 4.73 -4.52
CA ALA A 37 -4.35 4.08 -3.36
C ALA A 37 -3.81 4.68 -2.07
N ILE A 38 -2.50 4.89 -1.99
CA ILE A 38 -1.85 5.46 -0.82
C ILE A 38 -2.31 6.91 -0.60
N ASP A 39 -2.32 7.70 -1.66
CA ASP A 39 -2.73 9.10 -1.58
C ASP A 39 -4.18 9.22 -1.12
N HIS A 40 -5.06 8.40 -1.68
CA HIS A 40 -6.46 8.38 -1.29
C HIS A 40 -6.61 8.02 0.19
N TYR A 41 -5.90 7.00 0.64
CA TYR A 41 -5.95 6.62 2.05
C TYR A 41 -5.45 7.75 2.95
N ASN A 42 -4.31 8.34 2.63
CA ASN A 42 -3.73 9.41 3.45
C ASN A 42 -4.65 10.64 3.54
N ARG A 43 -5.33 10.96 2.45
CA ARG A 43 -6.26 12.10 2.45
C ARG A 43 -7.55 11.83 3.20
N THR A 44 -7.99 10.59 3.25
CA THR A 44 -9.30 10.24 3.83
C THR A 44 -9.20 9.59 5.20
N ARG A 45 -8.03 9.25 5.68
CA ARG A 45 -7.88 8.52 6.95
C ARG A 45 -8.36 9.33 8.13
N GLY A 46 -8.62 10.35 8.29
CA GLY A 46 -9.18 11.07 9.42
C GLY A 46 -10.67 11.32 9.31
N LEU A 47 -11.28 10.94 8.19
CA LEU A 47 -12.69 11.20 7.96
C LEU A 47 -13.55 10.16 8.67
N LYS A 48 -14.48 10.64 9.46
CA LYS A 48 -15.34 9.80 10.27
C LYS A 48 -16.15 8.82 9.41
N GLY A 49 -15.99 7.53 9.69
CA GLY A 49 -16.74 6.49 8.99
C GLY A 49 -16.23 6.16 7.59
N TYR A 50 -15.30 6.92 7.08
CA TYR A 50 -14.87 6.73 5.69
C TYR A 50 -14.00 5.50 5.49
N ASN A 51 -13.03 5.28 6.36
CA ASN A 51 -12.09 4.17 6.26
C ASN A 51 -12.39 3.02 7.20
N ARG A 52 -13.66 2.87 7.64
CA ARG A 52 -13.98 1.86 8.64
C ARG A 52 -13.60 0.45 8.29
N ASN A 53 -13.57 0.10 7.00
CA ASN A 53 -13.25 -1.25 6.54
C ASN A 53 -11.82 -1.36 5.99
N LYS A 54 -11.02 -0.32 6.13
CA LYS A 54 -9.67 -0.26 5.55
C LYS A 54 -8.57 -0.31 6.59
N GLY A 55 -8.90 -0.70 7.80
CA GLY A 55 -7.92 -0.72 8.87
C GLY A 55 -7.63 0.66 9.45
N ASP A 56 -6.93 0.69 10.55
CA ASP A 56 -6.56 1.92 11.25
C ASP A 56 -5.05 2.04 11.28
N HIS A 57 -4.50 2.65 10.25
CA HIS A 57 -3.06 2.85 10.09
C HIS A 57 -2.72 4.31 10.18
N GLY A 58 -1.45 4.61 10.48
CA GLY A 58 -0.93 5.95 10.37
C GLY A 58 -0.76 6.34 8.92
N GLU A 59 0.04 7.38 8.68
CA GLU A 59 0.36 7.80 7.32
C GLU A 59 1.12 6.68 6.59
N LEU A 60 0.77 6.48 5.33
CA LEU A 60 1.38 5.44 4.51
C LEU A 60 2.38 6.02 3.52
N GLU A 61 3.40 5.23 3.20
CA GLU A 61 4.38 5.59 2.18
C GLU A 61 4.47 4.50 1.13
N LEU A 62 4.88 4.88 -0.08
CA LEU A 62 5.11 3.95 -1.16
C LEU A 62 6.43 3.22 -0.94
N VAL A 63 6.42 1.91 -1.12
CA VAL A 63 7.62 1.08 -1.07
C VAL A 63 7.75 0.36 -2.39
N THR A 64 8.95 0.37 -2.97
CA THR A 64 9.25 -0.34 -4.20
C THR A 64 10.08 -1.57 -3.88
N PHE A 65 9.65 -2.72 -4.41
CA PHE A 65 10.38 -3.98 -4.28
C PHE A 65 10.82 -4.46 -5.64
N GLU A 66 12.02 -4.97 -5.71
CA GLU A 66 12.51 -5.63 -6.91
C GLU A 66 12.16 -7.11 -6.85
N LEU A 67 11.60 -7.63 -7.95
CA LEU A 67 11.28 -9.04 -8.05
C LEU A 67 12.54 -9.82 -8.43
N VAL A 68 12.88 -10.81 -7.62
CA VAL A 68 14.03 -11.67 -7.87
C VAL A 68 13.55 -13.10 -7.96
N GLU A 69 13.86 -13.75 -9.08
CA GLU A 69 13.53 -15.16 -9.24
C GLU A 69 14.42 -16.01 -8.34
N VAL A 70 13.80 -16.88 -7.56
CA VAL A 70 14.52 -17.81 -6.74
C VAL A 70 14.44 -19.18 -7.37
N LYS A 71 15.60 -19.73 -7.75
CA LYS A 71 15.68 -21.08 -8.32
C LYS A 71 15.93 -22.07 -7.20
N GLU A 72 15.07 -23.06 -7.14
CA GLU A 72 15.18 -24.14 -6.18
C GLU A 72 15.86 -25.36 -6.80
#